data_3f5a8ae27af5791fdcab73216df5a3c8
#
_entry.id   3f5a8ae27af5791fdcab73216df5a3c8
#
_cell.length_a   1.000
_cell.length_b   1.000
_cell.length_c   1.000
_cell.angle_alpha   90.00
_cell.angle_beta   90.00
_cell.angle_gamma   90.00
#
_symmetry.space_group_name_H-M   'P 1'
#
loop_
_entity.id
_entity.type
_entity.pdbx_description
1 polymer ?
#
loop_
_entity_poly.entity_id
_entity_poly.type
_entity_poly.pdbx_seq_one_letter_code
_entity_poly.pdbx_strand_id
1 'polypeptide(L)'
;MRRPTALPPTLHYAAKSAVLTARNVSFVVFTVIMPVTLYLIFSAVYGSESDGLASAMIMVSMAAYGSLGAAMSGGAQLALERRSGWFRQLMITSVPPRVFLWARAAVTMLLVLPALTLVFIAGAVLGGVTATPGQWLASLGLLWVGLLPMTVLGMVIGVWVKAEAVQGVTTMLLLALSLLGGLWFPLSVMPPAMAAIAPALPTYWLGELGRYPFLPGADFPWGAIAVLFTWTLGLTILGALGYRRAAANSKR
;
A
#
# COMPACT_ATOMS: atom_id res chain seq x y z
N MET A 1 -28.48 -14.54 -31.64
CA MET A 1 -27.83 -14.87 -30.36
C MET A 1 -26.71 -13.83 -30.11
N ARG A 2 -26.92 -12.87 -29.20
CA ARG A 2 -25.89 -11.91 -28.82
C ARG A 2 -24.89 -12.66 -27.92
N ARG A 3 -23.63 -12.77 -28.36
CA ARG A 3 -22.55 -13.26 -27.48
C ARG A 3 -22.46 -12.32 -26.29
N PRO A 4 -22.42 -12.83 -25.04
CA PRO A 4 -22.18 -11.98 -23.88
C PRO A 4 -20.87 -11.25 -24.12
N THR A 5 -20.86 -9.94 -23.91
CA THR A 5 -19.69 -9.09 -23.99
C THR A 5 -18.64 -9.61 -23.00
N ALA A 6 -17.71 -10.40 -23.51
CA ALA A 6 -16.58 -10.87 -22.70
C ALA A 6 -15.80 -9.64 -22.23
N LEU A 7 -15.63 -9.51 -20.92
CA LEU A 7 -14.77 -8.49 -20.31
C LEU A 7 -13.40 -8.52 -21.00
N PRO A 8 -12.79 -7.36 -21.27
CA PRO A 8 -11.47 -7.32 -21.88
C PRO A 8 -10.51 -8.20 -21.03
N PRO A 9 -9.58 -8.92 -21.67
CA PRO A 9 -8.68 -9.89 -21.01
C PRO A 9 -7.98 -9.34 -19.75
N THR A 10 -7.69 -8.06 -19.76
CA THR A 10 -7.08 -7.33 -18.61
C THR A 10 -8.00 -7.25 -17.40
N LEU A 11 -9.30 -6.98 -17.62
CA LEU A 11 -10.30 -6.94 -16.53
C LEU A 11 -10.59 -8.34 -15.98
N HIS A 12 -10.62 -9.35 -16.84
CA HIS A 12 -10.78 -10.74 -16.40
C HIS A 12 -9.58 -11.21 -15.55
N TYR A 13 -8.37 -10.87 -15.96
CA TYR A 13 -7.15 -11.14 -15.19
C TYR A 13 -7.16 -10.40 -13.85
N ALA A 14 -7.53 -9.13 -13.83
CA ALA A 14 -7.62 -8.33 -12.61
C ALA A 14 -8.65 -8.92 -11.64
N ALA A 15 -9.85 -9.26 -12.11
CA ALA A 15 -10.90 -9.87 -11.30
C ALA A 15 -10.47 -11.23 -10.72
N LYS A 16 -9.84 -12.08 -11.53
CA LYS A 16 -9.34 -13.38 -11.09
C LYS A 16 -8.21 -13.24 -10.06
N SER A 17 -7.28 -12.32 -10.28
CA SER A 17 -6.20 -12.01 -9.33
C SER A 17 -6.76 -11.49 -8.00
N ALA A 18 -7.78 -10.62 -8.04
CA ALA A 18 -8.44 -10.10 -6.85
C ALA A 18 -9.10 -11.22 -6.04
N VAL A 19 -9.84 -12.12 -6.70
CA VAL A 19 -10.47 -13.26 -6.04
C VAL A 19 -9.43 -14.21 -5.43
N LEU A 20 -8.35 -14.52 -6.14
CA LEU A 20 -7.28 -15.39 -5.63
C LEU A 20 -6.56 -14.76 -4.44
N THR A 21 -6.32 -13.46 -4.47
CA THR A 21 -5.70 -12.71 -3.35
C THR A 21 -6.64 -12.65 -2.15
N ALA A 22 -7.94 -12.38 -2.36
CA ALA A 22 -8.95 -12.38 -1.30
C ALA A 22 -9.15 -13.77 -0.65
N ARG A 23 -8.88 -14.85 -1.37
CA ARG A 23 -8.93 -16.22 -0.84
C ARG A 23 -7.64 -16.64 -0.11
N ASN A 24 -6.59 -15.85 -0.18
CA ASN A 24 -5.36 -16.09 0.57
C ASN A 24 -5.56 -15.67 2.03
N VAL A 25 -5.75 -16.66 2.90
CA VAL A 25 -6.03 -16.45 4.33
C VAL A 25 -4.94 -15.58 4.98
N SER A 26 -3.67 -15.85 4.70
CA SER A 26 -2.56 -15.05 5.25
C SER A 26 -2.65 -13.59 4.79
N PHE A 27 -2.99 -13.33 3.54
CA PHE A 27 -3.17 -11.96 3.04
C PHE A 27 -4.30 -11.25 3.79
N VAL A 28 -5.46 -11.89 3.93
CA VAL A 28 -6.62 -11.29 4.63
C VAL A 28 -6.30 -11.04 6.11
N VAL A 29 -5.65 -11.99 6.79
CA VAL A 29 -5.27 -11.83 8.20
C VAL A 29 -4.36 -10.62 8.38
N PHE A 30 -3.27 -10.52 7.63
CA PHE A 30 -2.29 -9.45 7.83
C PHE A 30 -2.72 -8.10 7.25
N THR A 31 -3.60 -8.08 6.25
CA THR A 31 -4.01 -6.85 5.55
C THR A 31 -5.32 -6.27 6.07
N VAL A 32 -6.18 -7.09 6.68
CA VAL A 32 -7.50 -6.66 7.16
C VAL A 32 -7.67 -6.96 8.65
N ILE A 33 -7.56 -8.23 9.06
CA ILE A 33 -7.90 -8.64 10.42
C ILE A 33 -6.95 -7.98 11.42
N MET A 34 -5.64 -8.04 11.19
CA MET A 34 -4.65 -7.46 12.09
C MET A 34 -4.77 -5.93 12.22
N PRO A 35 -4.88 -5.12 11.13
CA PRO A 35 -5.12 -3.69 11.25
C PRO A 35 -6.43 -3.33 11.94
N VAL A 36 -7.52 -4.04 11.68
CA VAL A 36 -8.80 -3.83 12.36
C VAL A 36 -8.68 -4.17 13.85
N THR A 37 -8.03 -5.27 14.20
CA THR A 37 -7.81 -5.64 15.60
C THR A 37 -6.96 -4.61 16.33
N LEU A 38 -5.85 -4.17 15.72
CA LEU A 38 -5.00 -3.11 16.29
C LEU A 38 -5.76 -1.78 16.42
N TYR A 39 -6.58 -1.45 15.42
CA TYR A 39 -7.45 -0.28 15.49
C TYR A 39 -8.37 -0.35 16.71
N LEU A 40 -9.08 -1.48 16.92
CA LEU A 40 -9.98 -1.64 18.04
C LEU A 40 -9.25 -1.58 19.40
N ILE A 41 -8.08 -2.21 19.51
CA ILE A 41 -7.26 -2.16 20.72
C ILE A 41 -6.80 -0.72 21.02
N PHE A 42 -6.21 -0.05 20.04
CA PHE A 42 -5.69 1.30 20.23
C PHE A 42 -6.82 2.33 20.43
N SER A 43 -7.95 2.17 19.74
CA SER A 43 -9.13 3.01 19.94
C SER A 43 -9.75 2.82 21.32
N ALA A 44 -9.77 1.60 21.85
CA ALA A 44 -10.25 1.33 23.20
C ALA A 44 -9.32 1.93 24.29
N VAL A 45 -8.01 1.96 24.05
CA VAL A 45 -7.02 2.47 25.01
C VAL A 45 -6.88 3.99 24.94
N TYR A 46 -6.86 4.56 23.74
CA TYR A 46 -6.52 5.97 23.50
C TYR A 46 -7.68 6.80 22.93
N GLY A 47 -8.77 6.17 22.50
CA GLY A 47 -9.86 6.83 21.78
C GLY A 47 -10.87 7.57 22.68
N SER A 48 -10.82 7.35 24.00
CA SER A 48 -11.83 7.90 24.93
C SER A 48 -11.61 9.35 25.36
N GLU A 49 -10.46 9.93 25.05
CA GLU A 49 -10.06 11.26 25.58
C GLU A 49 -10.44 12.46 24.69
N SER A 50 -10.94 12.22 23.48
CA SER A 50 -11.24 13.32 22.54
C SER A 50 -12.38 12.94 21.61
N ASP A 51 -13.43 13.72 21.53
CA ASP A 51 -14.63 13.67 20.67
C ASP A 51 -14.56 12.88 19.34
N GLY A 52 -14.03 11.65 19.37
CA GLY A 52 -13.86 10.78 18.20
C GLY A 52 -12.64 11.11 17.31
N LEU A 53 -11.94 12.24 17.54
CA LEU A 53 -10.78 12.62 16.71
C LEU A 53 -9.61 11.65 16.86
N ALA A 54 -9.27 11.25 18.11
CA ALA A 54 -8.20 10.26 18.33
C ALA A 54 -8.53 8.93 17.66
N SER A 55 -9.77 8.47 17.75
CA SER A 55 -10.23 7.26 17.06
C SER A 55 -10.08 7.37 15.53
N ALA A 56 -10.41 8.54 14.95
CA ALA A 56 -10.21 8.79 13.52
C ALA A 56 -8.72 8.76 13.12
N MET A 57 -7.84 9.36 13.94
CA MET A 57 -6.39 9.34 13.70
C MET A 57 -5.82 7.92 13.75
N ILE A 58 -6.25 7.11 14.71
CA ILE A 58 -5.85 5.71 14.84
C ILE A 58 -6.38 4.89 13.65
N MET A 59 -7.64 5.10 13.26
CA MET A 59 -8.26 4.45 12.11
C MET A 59 -7.44 4.69 10.83
N VAL A 60 -7.11 5.95 10.54
CA VAL A 60 -6.29 6.31 9.36
C VAL A 60 -4.93 5.63 9.40
N SER A 61 -4.29 5.61 10.58
CA SER A 61 -2.98 4.99 10.76
C SER A 61 -3.01 3.48 10.52
N MET A 62 -4.03 2.79 11.05
CA MET A 62 -4.19 1.35 10.87
C MET A 62 -4.63 0.99 9.44
N ALA A 63 -5.46 1.82 8.81
CA ALA A 63 -5.80 1.68 7.40
C ALA A 63 -4.57 1.84 6.50
N ALA A 64 -3.72 2.85 6.76
CA ALA A 64 -2.46 3.03 6.06
C ALA A 64 -1.54 1.81 6.25
N TYR A 65 -1.36 1.31 7.49
CA TYR A 65 -0.53 0.15 7.79
C TYR A 65 -1.00 -1.12 7.06
N GLY A 66 -2.28 -1.47 7.14
CA GLY A 66 -2.83 -2.66 6.47
C GLY A 66 -2.70 -2.58 4.95
N SER A 67 -2.96 -1.40 4.41
CA SER A 67 -2.87 -1.14 2.97
C SER A 67 -1.44 -1.11 2.45
N LEU A 68 -0.47 -0.74 3.29
CA LEU A 68 0.95 -0.80 2.99
C LEU A 68 1.39 -2.24 2.66
N GLY A 69 0.95 -3.21 3.47
CA GLY A 69 1.21 -4.63 3.22
C GLY A 69 0.61 -5.11 1.91
N ALA A 70 -0.64 -4.72 1.61
CA ALA A 70 -1.29 -5.01 0.33
C ALA A 70 -0.53 -4.40 -0.85
N ALA A 71 -0.15 -3.12 -0.76
CA ALA A 71 0.59 -2.41 -1.80
C ALA A 71 1.94 -3.06 -2.10
N MET A 72 2.68 -3.50 -1.09
CA MET A 72 3.99 -4.15 -1.26
C MET A 72 3.88 -5.61 -1.72
N SER A 73 2.77 -6.30 -1.50
CA SER A 73 2.58 -7.73 -1.82
C SER A 73 2.72 -8.05 -3.32
N GLY A 74 2.42 -7.08 -4.20
CA GLY A 74 2.60 -7.22 -5.64
C GLY A 74 4.02 -7.60 -6.06
N GLY A 75 5.02 -7.19 -5.27
CA GLY A 75 6.43 -7.54 -5.49
C GLY A 75 6.76 -8.99 -5.20
N ALA A 76 6.20 -9.57 -4.14
CA ALA A 76 6.41 -10.98 -3.82
C ALA A 76 5.93 -11.89 -4.96
N GLN A 77 4.76 -11.58 -5.52
CA GLN A 77 4.23 -12.30 -6.68
C GLN A 77 5.12 -12.13 -7.91
N LEU A 78 5.64 -10.92 -8.16
CA LEU A 78 6.56 -10.66 -9.28
C LEU A 78 7.85 -11.49 -9.17
N ALA A 79 8.41 -11.64 -7.95
CA ALA A 79 9.59 -12.45 -7.72
C ALA A 79 9.33 -13.95 -7.99
N LEU A 80 8.16 -14.46 -7.59
CA LEU A 80 7.75 -15.85 -7.86
C LEU A 80 7.54 -16.09 -9.35
N GLU A 81 6.92 -15.15 -10.07
CA GLU A 81 6.75 -15.21 -11.52
C GLU A 81 8.10 -15.21 -12.26
N ARG A 82 9.09 -14.44 -11.79
CA ARG A 82 10.45 -14.49 -12.32
C ARG A 82 11.08 -15.88 -12.15
N ARG A 83 10.91 -16.51 -11.00
CA ARG A 83 11.43 -17.85 -10.70
C ARG A 83 10.79 -18.93 -11.58
N SER A 84 9.49 -18.84 -11.87
CA SER A 84 8.77 -19.82 -12.71
C SER A 84 9.09 -19.75 -14.20
N GLY A 85 9.97 -18.84 -14.63
CA GLY A 85 10.34 -18.65 -16.04
C GLY A 85 9.25 -17.97 -16.88
N TRP A 86 8.13 -17.54 -16.26
CA TRP A 86 7.05 -16.82 -16.92
C TRP A 86 7.54 -15.52 -17.55
N PHE A 87 8.55 -14.91 -16.98
CA PHE A 87 9.22 -13.72 -17.54
C PHE A 87 9.82 -13.96 -18.93
N ARG A 88 10.33 -15.18 -19.19
CA ARG A 88 10.82 -15.62 -20.51
C ARG A 88 9.68 -15.69 -21.53
N GLN A 89 8.51 -16.16 -21.11
CA GLN A 89 7.32 -16.23 -21.95
C GLN A 89 6.78 -14.83 -22.29
N LEU A 90 6.87 -13.88 -21.37
CA LEU A 90 6.50 -12.48 -21.61
C LEU A 90 7.40 -11.81 -22.67
N MET A 91 8.69 -12.15 -22.70
CA MET A 91 9.65 -11.60 -23.64
C MET A 91 9.40 -12.07 -25.10
N ILE A 92 8.66 -13.15 -25.29
CA ILE A 92 8.25 -13.66 -26.60
C ILE A 92 6.98 -12.92 -27.11
N THR A 93 6.25 -12.27 -26.20
CA THR A 93 5.07 -11.48 -26.56
C THR A 93 5.47 -10.07 -27.05
N SER A 94 4.67 -9.47 -27.90
CA SER A 94 4.86 -8.09 -28.41
C SER A 94 4.57 -7.01 -27.35
N VAL A 95 4.26 -7.38 -26.10
CA VAL A 95 3.91 -6.43 -25.03
C VAL A 95 5.19 -5.80 -24.45
N PRO A 96 5.35 -4.47 -24.51
CA PRO A 96 6.50 -3.81 -23.91
C PRO A 96 6.53 -4.05 -22.39
N PRO A 97 7.69 -4.39 -21.82
CA PRO A 97 7.84 -4.69 -20.39
C PRO A 97 7.31 -3.62 -19.44
N ARG A 98 7.43 -2.35 -19.84
CA ARG A 98 6.89 -1.20 -19.07
C ARG A 98 5.35 -1.27 -18.94
N VAL A 99 4.64 -1.72 -19.99
CA VAL A 99 3.18 -1.86 -19.95
C VAL A 99 2.75 -2.91 -18.93
N PHE A 100 3.49 -4.00 -18.86
CA PHE A 100 3.26 -5.05 -17.85
C PHE A 100 3.45 -4.53 -16.42
N LEU A 101 4.54 -3.82 -16.14
CA LEU A 101 4.79 -3.26 -14.82
C LEU A 101 3.70 -2.25 -14.40
N TRP A 102 3.28 -1.37 -15.29
CA TRP A 102 2.18 -0.44 -15.02
C TRP A 102 0.84 -1.13 -14.82
N ALA A 103 0.53 -2.13 -15.64
CA ALA A 103 -0.67 -2.94 -15.46
C ALA A 103 -0.67 -3.64 -14.09
N ARG A 104 0.50 -4.16 -13.68
CA ARG A 104 0.69 -4.78 -12.38
C ARG A 104 0.49 -3.78 -11.23
N ALA A 105 1.08 -2.59 -11.34
CA ALA A 105 0.89 -1.53 -10.36
C ALA A 105 -0.60 -1.16 -10.23
N ALA A 106 -1.29 -0.98 -11.35
CA ALA A 106 -2.72 -0.66 -11.36
C ALA A 106 -3.56 -1.76 -10.70
N VAL A 107 -3.30 -3.03 -10.99
CA VAL A 107 -3.98 -4.17 -10.33
C VAL A 107 -3.69 -4.18 -8.82
N THR A 108 -2.44 -3.97 -8.41
CA THR A 108 -2.09 -3.91 -6.99
C THR A 108 -2.81 -2.75 -6.30
N MET A 109 -2.86 -1.57 -6.91
CA MET A 109 -3.58 -0.41 -6.38
C MET A 109 -5.09 -0.67 -6.24
N LEU A 110 -5.70 -1.40 -7.19
CA LEU A 110 -7.10 -1.83 -7.05
C LEU A 110 -7.30 -2.81 -5.89
N LEU A 111 -6.35 -3.73 -5.67
CA LEU A 111 -6.40 -4.70 -4.56
C LEU A 111 -6.22 -4.06 -3.17
N VAL A 112 -5.63 -2.87 -3.11
CA VAL A 112 -5.48 -2.10 -1.87
C VAL A 112 -6.82 -1.52 -1.40
N LEU A 113 -7.73 -1.15 -2.30
CA LEU A 113 -9.01 -0.51 -1.96
C LEU A 113 -9.87 -1.30 -0.97
N PRO A 114 -10.08 -2.62 -1.12
CA PRO A 114 -10.83 -3.38 -0.13
C PRO A 114 -10.21 -3.33 1.27
N ALA A 115 -8.89 -3.37 1.38
CA ALA A 115 -8.19 -3.31 2.66
C ALA A 115 -8.42 -1.95 3.35
N LEU A 116 -8.24 -0.85 2.63
CA LEU A 116 -8.55 0.50 3.11
C LEU A 116 -10.00 0.61 3.57
N THR A 117 -10.94 0.22 2.69
CA THR A 117 -12.38 0.37 2.93
C THR A 117 -12.83 -0.43 4.15
N LEU A 118 -12.33 -1.64 4.36
CA LEU A 118 -12.73 -2.47 5.49
C LEU A 118 -12.29 -1.88 6.84
N VAL A 119 -11.10 -1.28 6.93
CA VAL A 119 -10.66 -0.59 8.15
C VAL A 119 -11.50 0.67 8.39
N PHE A 120 -11.83 1.42 7.32
CA PHE A 120 -12.70 2.59 7.41
C PHE A 120 -14.13 2.22 7.87
N ILE A 121 -14.69 1.12 7.36
CA ILE A 121 -15.98 0.58 7.83
C ILE A 121 -15.90 0.20 9.31
N ALA A 122 -14.83 -0.45 9.73
CA ALA A 122 -14.63 -0.78 11.14
C ALA A 122 -14.58 0.48 12.01
N GLY A 123 -13.92 1.54 11.56
CA GLY A 123 -13.91 2.84 12.23
C GLY A 123 -15.28 3.48 12.35
N ALA A 124 -16.08 3.43 11.29
CA ALA A 124 -17.42 3.98 11.28
C ALA A 124 -18.40 3.20 12.16
N VAL A 125 -18.34 1.86 12.12
CA VAL A 125 -19.32 0.99 12.79
C VAL A 125 -18.95 0.67 14.24
N LEU A 126 -17.67 0.41 14.49
CA LEU A 126 -17.19 -0.07 15.78
C LEU A 126 -16.45 0.99 16.58
N GLY A 127 -15.81 1.96 15.91
CA GLY A 127 -14.98 2.97 16.54
C GLY A 127 -15.69 4.30 16.84
N GLY A 128 -16.95 4.45 16.47
CA GLY A 128 -17.71 5.68 16.72
C GLY A 128 -17.15 6.91 15.98
N VAL A 129 -16.35 6.73 14.93
CA VAL A 129 -15.81 7.84 14.14
C VAL A 129 -16.93 8.52 13.37
N THR A 130 -17.21 9.76 13.71
CA THR A 130 -18.20 10.60 13.02
C THR A 130 -17.49 11.58 12.09
N ALA A 131 -17.83 11.56 10.81
CA ALA A 131 -17.29 12.47 9.83
C ALA A 131 -18.25 12.66 8.66
N THR A 132 -18.08 13.74 7.90
CA THR A 132 -18.87 14.00 6.69
C THR A 132 -18.47 13.02 5.57
N PRO A 133 -19.38 12.71 4.64
CA PRO A 133 -19.03 11.88 3.47
C PRO A 133 -17.81 12.41 2.69
N GLY A 134 -17.64 13.75 2.65
CA GLY A 134 -16.49 14.39 2.01
C GLY A 134 -15.17 14.04 2.71
N GLN A 135 -15.11 14.05 4.04
CA GLN A 135 -13.94 13.68 4.81
C GLN A 135 -13.57 12.21 4.62
N TRP A 136 -14.56 11.30 4.64
CA TRP A 136 -14.36 9.87 4.38
C TRP A 136 -13.76 9.63 2.99
N LEU A 137 -14.35 10.22 1.94
CA LEU A 137 -13.89 10.05 0.57
C LEU A 137 -12.52 10.70 0.34
N ALA A 138 -12.29 11.90 0.90
CA ALA A 138 -11.01 12.58 0.79
C ALA A 138 -9.88 11.78 1.45
N SER A 139 -10.08 11.33 2.69
CA SER A 139 -9.08 10.52 3.41
C SER A 139 -8.77 9.20 2.68
N LEU A 140 -9.81 8.48 2.25
CA LEU A 140 -9.64 7.24 1.49
C LEU A 140 -8.90 7.48 0.17
N GLY A 141 -9.27 8.53 -0.57
CA GLY A 141 -8.63 8.88 -1.83
C GLY A 141 -7.18 9.32 -1.67
N LEU A 142 -6.88 10.15 -0.66
CA LEU A 142 -5.53 10.60 -0.36
C LEU A 142 -4.62 9.45 0.10
N LEU A 143 -5.12 8.57 0.96
CA LEU A 143 -4.40 7.35 1.34
C LEU A 143 -4.14 6.46 0.12
N TRP A 144 -5.15 6.24 -0.70
CA TRP A 144 -5.00 5.41 -1.88
C TRP A 144 -3.93 5.93 -2.84
N VAL A 145 -3.97 7.21 -3.19
CA VAL A 145 -2.94 7.83 -4.05
C VAL A 145 -1.57 7.82 -3.35
N GLY A 146 -1.53 8.12 -2.05
CA GLY A 146 -0.31 8.12 -1.25
C GLY A 146 0.40 6.77 -1.16
N LEU A 147 -0.27 5.66 -1.46
CA LEU A 147 0.31 4.30 -1.50
C LEU A 147 1.08 3.99 -2.79
N LEU A 148 1.08 4.88 -3.79
CA LEU A 148 1.83 4.68 -5.03
C LEU A 148 3.31 4.35 -4.82
N PRO A 149 4.10 5.11 -4.03
CA PRO A 149 5.51 4.78 -3.80
C PRO A 149 5.69 3.40 -3.16
N MET A 150 4.76 2.96 -2.31
CA MET A 150 4.84 1.64 -1.66
C MET A 150 4.54 0.50 -2.64
N THR A 151 3.61 0.72 -3.55
CA THR A 151 3.34 -0.22 -4.65
C THR A 151 4.58 -0.37 -5.55
N VAL A 152 5.23 0.74 -5.88
CA VAL A 152 6.48 0.73 -6.66
C VAL A 152 7.63 0.09 -5.88
N LEU A 153 7.75 0.37 -4.57
CA LEU A 153 8.73 -0.28 -3.70
C LEU A 153 8.57 -1.79 -3.70
N GLY A 154 7.34 -2.29 -3.57
CA GLY A 154 7.06 -3.72 -3.69
C GLY A 154 7.56 -4.30 -5.01
N MET A 155 7.32 -3.63 -6.14
CA MET A 155 7.81 -4.08 -7.44
C MET A 155 9.34 -4.05 -7.52
N VAL A 156 9.99 -3.03 -6.97
CA VAL A 156 11.47 -2.96 -6.88
C VAL A 156 12.01 -4.15 -6.11
N ILE A 157 11.45 -4.46 -4.94
CA ILE A 157 11.82 -5.65 -4.16
C ILE A 157 11.67 -6.92 -5.01
N GLY A 158 10.54 -7.06 -5.72
CA GLY A 158 10.27 -8.21 -6.58
C GLY A 158 11.26 -8.37 -7.75
N VAL A 159 11.86 -7.27 -8.22
CA VAL A 159 12.87 -7.30 -9.28
C VAL A 159 14.29 -7.57 -8.75
N TRP A 160 14.65 -7.02 -7.60
CA TRP A 160 16.02 -7.06 -7.09
C TRP A 160 16.28 -8.22 -6.12
N VAL A 161 15.26 -8.66 -5.39
CA VAL A 161 15.40 -9.69 -4.34
C VAL A 161 15.09 -11.08 -4.91
N LYS A 162 15.79 -12.10 -4.39
CA LYS A 162 15.50 -13.50 -4.73
C LYS A 162 14.13 -13.92 -4.18
N ALA A 163 13.46 -14.83 -4.88
CA ALA A 163 12.11 -15.27 -4.51
C ALA A 163 12.03 -15.84 -3.09
N GLU A 164 13.10 -16.50 -2.63
CA GLU A 164 13.20 -17.09 -1.28
C GLU A 164 13.23 -16.02 -0.16
N ALA A 165 13.84 -14.87 -0.44
CA ALA A 165 14.04 -13.79 0.54
C ALA A 165 13.01 -12.68 0.43
N VAL A 166 12.24 -12.62 -0.65
CA VAL A 166 11.34 -11.48 -0.95
C VAL A 166 10.32 -11.24 0.14
N GLN A 167 9.75 -12.29 0.71
CA GLN A 167 8.74 -12.16 1.77
C GLN A 167 9.35 -11.59 3.05
N GLY A 168 10.52 -12.08 3.46
CA GLY A 168 11.22 -11.57 4.64
C GLY A 168 11.62 -10.11 4.49
N VAL A 169 12.20 -9.74 3.35
CA VAL A 169 12.56 -8.34 3.06
C VAL A 169 11.33 -7.43 3.03
N THR A 170 10.23 -7.87 2.40
CA THR A 170 8.98 -7.10 2.35
C THR A 170 8.42 -6.88 3.75
N THR A 171 8.37 -7.92 4.59
CA THR A 171 7.86 -7.82 5.96
C THR A 171 8.76 -6.93 6.83
N MET A 172 10.09 -7.07 6.72
CA MET A 172 11.02 -6.22 7.45
C MET A 172 10.87 -4.74 7.08
N LEU A 173 10.78 -4.43 5.79
CA LEU A 173 10.57 -3.06 5.32
C LEU A 173 9.19 -2.53 5.70
N LEU A 174 8.15 -3.35 5.63
CA LEU A 174 6.80 -2.99 6.09
C LEU A 174 6.83 -2.56 7.56
N LEU A 175 7.43 -3.36 8.44
CA LEU A 175 7.51 -3.05 9.85
C LEU A 175 8.37 -1.82 10.13
N ALA A 176 9.54 -1.73 9.51
CA ALA A 176 10.45 -0.59 9.68
C ALA A 176 9.81 0.73 9.21
N LEU A 177 9.21 0.74 8.01
CA LEU A 177 8.59 1.93 7.44
C LEU A 177 7.32 2.34 8.21
N SER A 178 6.51 1.39 8.68
CA SER A 178 5.30 1.69 9.45
C SER A 178 5.63 2.22 10.84
N LEU A 179 6.64 1.65 11.51
CA LEU A 179 7.07 2.09 12.82
C LEU A 179 7.74 3.47 12.74
N LEU A 180 8.78 3.62 11.90
CA LEU A 180 9.53 4.87 11.76
C LEU A 180 8.69 6.00 11.14
N GLY A 181 7.70 5.66 10.31
CA GLY A 181 6.77 6.62 9.72
C GLY A 181 5.62 7.06 10.64
N GLY A 182 5.60 6.62 11.91
CA GLY A 182 4.59 7.08 12.88
C GLY A 182 3.18 6.55 12.63
N LEU A 183 3.04 5.38 11.98
CA LEU A 183 1.73 4.77 11.78
C LEU A 183 1.26 3.99 13.04
N TRP A 184 2.19 3.51 13.86
CA TRP A 184 1.87 2.77 15.08
C TRP A 184 1.81 3.67 16.31
N PHE A 185 2.73 4.62 16.39
CA PHE A 185 2.83 5.55 17.50
C PHE A 185 2.98 6.98 16.99
N PRO A 186 2.35 7.98 17.63
CA PRO A 186 2.59 9.39 17.32
C PRO A 186 4.07 9.75 17.51
N LEU A 187 4.58 10.66 16.68
CA LEU A 187 5.98 11.11 16.75
C LEU A 187 6.33 11.70 18.13
N SER A 188 5.35 12.28 18.82
CA SER A 188 5.52 12.91 20.14
C SER A 188 5.98 11.94 21.23
N VAL A 189 5.70 10.63 21.08
CA VAL A 189 6.11 9.60 22.04
C VAL A 189 7.35 8.81 21.58
N MET A 190 7.88 9.13 20.39
CA MET A 190 9.06 8.46 19.84
C MET A 190 10.36 9.07 20.37
N PRO A 191 11.45 8.26 20.43
CA PRO A 191 12.78 8.80 20.66
C PRO A 191 13.13 9.87 19.63
N PRO A 192 13.83 10.98 20.03
CA PRO A 192 14.11 12.10 19.14
C PRO A 192 14.79 11.72 17.82
N ALA A 193 15.70 10.75 17.86
CA ALA A 193 16.39 10.24 16.66
C ALA A 193 15.43 9.59 15.64
N MET A 194 14.42 8.85 16.12
CA MET A 194 13.41 8.24 15.24
C MET A 194 12.44 9.31 14.69
N ALA A 195 12.00 10.23 15.53
CA ALA A 195 11.14 11.33 15.12
C ALA A 195 11.79 12.22 14.05
N ALA A 196 13.10 12.44 14.12
CA ALA A 196 13.86 13.22 13.14
C ALA A 196 13.93 12.56 11.75
N ILE A 197 13.86 11.24 11.67
CA ILE A 197 13.90 10.49 10.39
C ILE A 197 12.52 10.45 9.71
N ALA A 198 11.44 10.43 10.50
CA ALA A 198 10.08 10.26 9.99
C ALA A 198 9.72 11.16 8.80
N PRO A 199 10.02 12.48 8.79
CA PRO A 199 9.66 13.36 7.67
C PRO A 199 10.36 13.02 6.34
N ALA A 200 11.43 12.22 6.36
CA ALA A 200 12.07 11.72 5.14
C ALA A 200 11.37 10.49 4.57
N LEU A 201 10.51 9.83 5.34
CA LEU A 201 9.86 8.59 4.96
C LEU A 201 8.50 8.82 4.28
N PRO A 202 8.17 8.04 3.25
CA PRO A 202 6.89 8.17 2.55
C PRO A 202 5.70 7.76 3.43
N THR A 203 5.90 6.87 4.39
CA THR A 203 4.85 6.38 5.30
C THR A 203 4.40 7.45 6.31
N TYR A 204 5.28 8.36 6.73
CA TYR A 204 4.91 9.53 7.52
C TYR A 204 3.90 10.41 6.77
N TRP A 205 4.25 10.80 5.55
CA TRP A 205 3.40 11.65 4.72
C TRP A 205 2.12 10.96 4.26
N LEU A 206 2.15 9.65 4.10
CA LEU A 206 0.95 8.85 3.87
C LEU A 206 -0.04 9.01 5.05
N GLY A 207 0.46 8.90 6.28
CA GLY A 207 -0.35 9.13 7.48
C GLY A 207 -0.88 10.55 7.56
N GLU A 208 -0.04 11.56 7.34
CA GLU A 208 -0.43 12.98 7.34
C GLU A 208 -1.52 13.28 6.30
N LEU A 209 -1.37 12.80 5.07
CA LEU A 209 -2.39 12.95 4.02
C LEU A 209 -3.73 12.34 4.42
N GLY A 210 -3.72 11.16 4.98
CA GLY A 210 -4.94 10.48 5.39
C GLY A 210 -5.63 11.15 6.57
N ARG A 211 -4.89 11.74 7.50
CA ARG A 211 -5.40 12.43 8.68
C ARG A 211 -5.92 13.84 8.36
N TYR A 212 -5.34 14.50 7.37
CA TYR A 212 -5.65 15.87 7.00
C TYR A 212 -7.15 16.18 6.91
N PRO A 213 -8.02 15.37 6.25
CA PRO A 213 -9.44 15.70 6.14
C PRO A 213 -10.20 15.72 7.48
N PHE A 214 -9.68 15.09 8.53
CA PHE A 214 -10.28 15.06 9.86
C PHE A 214 -9.81 16.20 10.77
N LEU A 215 -8.82 17.00 10.33
CA LEU A 215 -8.23 18.10 11.12
C LEU A 215 -8.85 19.44 10.72
N PRO A 216 -9.76 20.00 11.51
CA PRO A 216 -10.39 21.29 11.17
C PRO A 216 -9.35 22.42 11.11
N GLY A 217 -9.34 23.17 10.00
CA GLY A 217 -8.48 24.33 9.84
C GLY A 217 -6.99 24.02 9.61
N ALA A 218 -6.63 22.76 9.44
CA ALA A 218 -5.25 22.40 9.09
C ALA A 218 -4.94 22.81 7.64
N ASP A 219 -3.71 23.28 7.42
CA ASP A 219 -3.20 23.52 6.08
C ASP A 219 -2.91 22.20 5.37
N PHE A 220 -3.10 22.19 4.04
CA PHE A 220 -2.79 21.00 3.25
C PHE A 220 -1.31 20.67 3.33
N PRO A 221 -0.95 19.39 3.61
CA PRO A 221 0.45 18.98 3.80
C PRO A 221 1.20 18.88 2.46
N TRP A 222 1.56 20.02 1.86
CA TRP A 222 2.26 20.09 0.56
C TRP A 222 3.59 19.32 0.52
N GLY A 223 4.26 19.20 1.68
CA GLY A 223 5.45 18.35 1.83
C GLY A 223 5.20 16.90 1.45
N ALA A 224 3.97 16.40 1.66
CA ALA A 224 3.58 15.05 1.28
C ALA A 224 3.71 14.83 -0.23
N ILE A 225 3.24 15.78 -1.03
CA ILE A 225 3.32 15.69 -2.50
C ILE A 225 4.78 15.59 -2.93
N ALA A 226 5.65 16.46 -2.41
CA ALA A 226 7.07 16.48 -2.76
C ALA A 226 7.78 15.17 -2.39
N VAL A 227 7.59 14.70 -1.14
CA VAL A 227 8.27 13.48 -0.66
C VAL A 227 7.74 12.23 -1.36
N LEU A 228 6.41 12.06 -1.47
CA LEU A 228 5.82 10.89 -2.14
C LEU A 228 6.18 10.84 -3.63
N PHE A 229 6.20 12.00 -4.30
CA PHE A 229 6.64 12.09 -5.70
C PHE A 229 8.11 11.70 -5.86
N THR A 230 8.99 12.24 -5.01
CA THR A 230 10.43 11.94 -5.04
C THR A 230 10.70 10.46 -4.81
N TRP A 231 10.03 9.85 -3.83
CA TRP A 231 10.12 8.40 -3.58
C TRP A 231 9.61 7.59 -4.77
N THR A 232 8.45 7.96 -5.33
CA THR A 232 7.86 7.26 -6.50
C THR A 232 8.81 7.33 -7.70
N LEU A 233 9.38 8.50 -7.98
CA LEU A 233 10.32 8.69 -9.08
C LEU A 233 11.60 7.89 -8.87
N GLY A 234 12.23 8.01 -7.70
CA GLY A 234 13.46 7.28 -7.36
C GLY A 234 13.28 5.77 -7.45
N LEU A 235 12.20 5.25 -6.88
CA LEU A 235 11.88 3.82 -6.92
C LEU A 235 11.55 3.35 -8.34
N THR A 236 10.88 4.18 -9.15
CA THR A 236 10.60 3.85 -10.56
C THR A 236 11.88 3.72 -11.36
N ILE A 237 12.83 4.63 -11.15
CA ILE A 237 14.17 4.56 -11.78
C ILE A 237 14.91 3.29 -11.34
N LEU A 238 14.93 2.99 -10.04
CA LEU A 238 15.54 1.76 -9.50
C LEU A 238 14.89 0.49 -10.07
N GLY A 239 13.57 0.47 -10.18
CA GLY A 239 12.82 -0.62 -10.78
C GLY A 239 13.15 -0.82 -12.25
N ALA A 240 13.25 0.26 -13.02
CA ALA A 240 13.62 0.23 -14.44
C ALA A 240 15.05 -0.28 -14.65
N LEU A 241 16.00 0.12 -13.80
CA LEU A 241 17.38 -0.36 -13.84
C LEU A 241 17.47 -1.87 -13.52
N GLY A 242 16.77 -2.30 -12.48
CA GLY A 242 16.72 -3.71 -12.10
C GLY A 242 16.11 -4.59 -13.20
N TYR A 243 15.04 -4.11 -13.80
CA TYR A 243 14.38 -4.78 -14.92
C TYR A 243 15.34 -4.95 -16.12
N ARG A 244 16.05 -3.88 -16.52
CA ARG A 244 17.05 -3.92 -17.62
C ARG A 244 18.13 -4.97 -17.35
N ARG A 245 18.64 -5.04 -16.11
CA ARG A 245 19.64 -6.07 -15.70
C ARG A 245 19.07 -7.48 -15.80
N ALA A 246 17.85 -7.70 -15.30
CA ALA A 246 17.20 -9.00 -15.38
C ALA A 246 16.97 -9.45 -16.83
N ALA A 247 16.56 -8.54 -17.71
CA ALA A 247 16.37 -8.81 -19.14
C ALA A 247 17.71 -9.13 -19.87
N ALA A 248 18.79 -8.47 -19.51
CA ALA A 248 20.12 -8.75 -20.07
C ALA A 248 20.66 -10.13 -19.66
N ASN A 249 20.43 -10.53 -18.40
CA ASN A 249 20.87 -11.84 -17.89
C ASN A 249 20.04 -13.02 -18.44
N SER A 250 18.83 -12.78 -18.91
CA SER A 250 17.96 -13.83 -19.46
C SER A 250 18.28 -14.16 -20.94
N LYS A 251 19.14 -13.37 -21.58
CA LYS A 251 19.63 -13.59 -22.95
C LYS A 251 20.95 -14.38 -23.03
N ARG A 252 21.56 -14.62 -21.88
CA ARG A 252 22.73 -15.49 -21.72
C ARG A 252 22.32 -16.87 -21.22
#